data_3585de1440c31e01f8ce5b2cc28410af
#
_entry.id   3585de1440c31e01f8ce5b2cc28410af
#
_cell.length_a   1.000
_cell.length_b   1.000
_cell.length_c   1.000
_cell.angle_alpha   90.00
_cell.angle_beta   90.00
_cell.angle_gamma   90.00
#
_symmetry.space_group_name_H-M   'P 1'
#
loop_
_entity.id
_entity.type
_entity.pdbx_description
1 polymer ?
#
loop_
_entity_poly.entity_id
_entity_poly.type
_entity_poly.pdbx_seq_one_letter_code
_entity_poly.pdbx_strand_id
1 'polypeptide(L)'
;MIKEEIRIIGWDDCRFKFHSKRVLVVGVIFRGSKAVDGLLSCRITKDGMDATEKIASSIIESRHYDQLSVIMLDGISFGGFNLVDIKGLSKKTKMSVIVIQRKKPDMAKFLHAQKKLDNYKERTKIVKKAGKFYKYNDVYYQKSMISNEDAERILDLTCIRSNIPEPIRVAHLIASGLSGESRGRA
;
A
#
# COMPACT_ATOMS: atom_id res chain seq x y z
N MET A 1 13.38 14.67 -12.15
CA MET A 1 12.75 15.69 -11.26
C MET A 1 11.31 15.29 -11.02
N ILE A 2 10.87 15.14 -9.76
CA ILE A 2 9.48 14.83 -9.40
C ILE A 2 8.60 16.04 -9.72
N LYS A 3 7.53 15.82 -10.49
CA LYS A 3 6.57 16.88 -10.84
C LYS A 3 5.56 17.05 -9.71
N GLU A 4 5.12 18.28 -9.42
CA GLU A 4 4.10 18.55 -8.40
C GLU A 4 2.77 17.84 -8.66
N GLU A 5 2.42 17.63 -9.93
CA GLU A 5 1.19 16.94 -10.35
C GLU A 5 1.39 15.46 -10.65
N ILE A 6 2.45 14.84 -10.10
CA ILE A 6 2.66 13.40 -10.23
C ILE A 6 1.42 12.62 -9.76
N ARG A 7 0.99 11.62 -10.53
CA ARG A 7 -0.15 10.79 -10.15
C ARG A 7 0.30 9.60 -9.32
N ILE A 8 -0.30 9.50 -8.16
CA ILE A 8 0.02 8.53 -7.11
C ILE A 8 -1.27 7.80 -6.73
N ILE A 9 -1.21 6.48 -6.62
CA ILE A 9 -2.32 5.69 -6.08
C ILE A 9 -1.94 5.17 -4.70
N GLY A 10 -2.77 5.48 -3.68
CA GLY A 10 -2.65 4.97 -2.32
C GLY A 10 -3.65 3.85 -2.07
N TRP A 11 -3.19 2.73 -1.52
CA TRP A 11 -4.02 1.55 -1.25
C TRP A 11 -4.14 1.25 0.25
N ASP A 12 -5.38 0.92 0.67
CA ASP A 12 -5.67 0.39 2.02
C ASP A 12 -6.80 -0.64 1.96
N ASP A 13 -6.91 -1.49 2.98
CA ASP A 13 -7.95 -2.51 3.05
C ASP A 13 -9.11 -2.10 3.97
N CYS A 14 -10.33 -2.51 3.57
CA CYS A 14 -11.52 -2.33 4.39
C CYS A 14 -11.48 -3.27 5.60
N ARG A 15 -12.14 -2.86 6.68
CA ARG A 15 -12.35 -3.75 7.83
C ARG A 15 -13.09 -5.01 7.39
N PHE A 16 -12.73 -6.12 7.96
CA PHE A 16 -13.33 -7.42 7.68
C PHE A 16 -13.60 -8.20 8.97
N LYS A 17 -14.58 -9.08 8.92
CA LYS A 17 -14.93 -9.96 10.03
C LYS A 17 -14.01 -11.17 10.06
N PHE A 18 -13.90 -11.82 11.23
CA PHE A 18 -13.05 -13.01 11.39
C PHE A 18 -13.35 -14.11 10.35
N HIS A 19 -14.62 -14.33 10.04
CA HIS A 19 -15.07 -15.34 9.07
C HIS A 19 -15.16 -14.87 7.61
N SER A 20 -14.74 -13.64 7.34
CA SER A 20 -14.69 -13.14 5.95
C SER A 20 -13.70 -13.95 5.12
N LYS A 21 -14.14 -14.41 3.94
CA LYS A 21 -13.25 -15.10 2.98
C LYS A 21 -12.51 -14.11 2.08
N ARG A 22 -13.12 -12.96 1.81
CA ARG A 22 -12.58 -11.92 0.93
C ARG A 22 -12.63 -10.56 1.61
N VAL A 23 -11.65 -9.72 1.29
CA VAL A 23 -11.50 -8.36 1.80
C VAL A 23 -11.49 -7.39 0.63
N LEU A 24 -12.26 -6.32 0.74
CA LEU A 24 -12.23 -5.22 -0.23
C LEU A 24 -11.00 -4.36 0.05
N VAL A 25 -10.28 -4.02 -1.01
CA VAL A 25 -9.13 -3.12 -0.98
C VAL A 25 -9.44 -1.94 -1.87
N VAL A 26 -9.15 -0.73 -1.39
CA VAL A 26 -9.46 0.54 -2.05
C VAL A 26 -8.17 1.24 -2.43
N GLY A 27 -8.10 1.67 -3.69
CA GLY A 27 -7.03 2.51 -4.20
C GLY A 27 -7.54 3.90 -4.53
N VAL A 28 -6.88 4.93 -4.03
CA VAL A 28 -7.24 6.34 -4.27
C VAL A 28 -6.17 7.01 -5.10
N ILE A 29 -6.53 7.53 -6.25
CA ILE A 29 -5.64 8.20 -7.18
C ILE A 29 -5.62 9.69 -6.86
N PHE A 30 -4.43 10.19 -6.58
CA PHE A 30 -4.17 11.61 -6.33
C PHE A 30 -3.33 12.23 -7.44
N ARG A 31 -3.61 13.49 -7.71
CA ARG A 31 -2.74 14.39 -8.48
C ARG A 31 -1.92 15.20 -7.49
N GLY A 32 -0.63 14.83 -7.34
CA GLY A 32 0.21 15.36 -6.27
C GLY A 32 -0.44 15.11 -4.91
N SER A 33 -0.72 16.21 -4.22
CA SER A 33 -1.42 16.24 -2.92
C SER A 33 -2.73 17.01 -2.96
N LYS A 34 -3.10 17.54 -4.14
CA LYS A 34 -4.15 18.57 -4.26
C LYS A 34 -5.53 18.01 -4.53
N ALA A 35 -5.65 16.98 -5.37
CA ALA A 35 -6.93 16.50 -5.84
C ALA A 35 -7.00 14.98 -5.94
N VAL A 36 -8.17 14.43 -5.62
CA VAL A 36 -8.52 13.04 -5.93
C VAL A 36 -8.95 12.97 -7.39
N ASP A 37 -8.24 12.21 -8.22
CA ASP A 37 -8.53 12.03 -9.65
C ASP A 37 -9.35 10.76 -9.93
N GLY A 38 -9.39 9.81 -8.99
CA GLY A 38 -10.14 8.57 -9.19
C GLY A 38 -10.02 7.58 -8.06
N LEU A 39 -10.82 6.53 -8.17
CA LEU A 39 -10.86 5.41 -7.23
C LEU A 39 -10.77 4.10 -7.99
N LEU A 40 -10.00 3.17 -7.45
CA LEU A 40 -9.99 1.76 -7.87
C LEU A 40 -10.37 0.89 -6.68
N SER A 41 -10.84 -0.31 -6.94
CA SER A 41 -11.03 -1.30 -5.88
C SER A 41 -10.85 -2.71 -6.43
N CYS A 42 -10.41 -3.61 -5.56
CA CYS A 42 -10.35 -5.03 -5.85
C CYS A 42 -10.69 -5.85 -4.61
N ARG A 43 -10.98 -7.13 -4.79
CA ARG A 43 -11.19 -8.06 -3.68
C ARG A 43 -10.05 -9.06 -3.64
N ILE A 44 -9.46 -9.19 -2.47
CA ILE A 44 -8.40 -10.16 -2.20
C ILE A 44 -8.89 -11.25 -1.26
N THR A 45 -8.21 -12.38 -1.24
CA THR A 45 -8.48 -13.48 -0.30
C THR A 45 -7.92 -13.11 1.07
N LYS A 46 -8.73 -13.22 2.13
CA LYS A 46 -8.24 -13.04 3.50
C LYS A 46 -7.12 -14.04 3.78
N ASP A 47 -6.01 -13.56 4.34
CA ASP A 47 -4.80 -14.34 4.62
C ASP A 47 -4.24 -15.11 3.40
N GLY A 48 -4.65 -14.71 2.17
CA GLY A 48 -4.24 -15.32 0.91
C GLY A 48 -2.85 -14.92 0.44
N MET A 49 -2.60 -15.09 -0.87
CA MET A 49 -1.35 -14.74 -1.56
C MET A 49 -1.60 -13.99 -2.88
N ASP A 50 -2.81 -13.47 -3.06
CA ASP A 50 -3.27 -12.89 -4.31
C ASP A 50 -3.26 -11.34 -4.34
N ALA A 51 -2.89 -10.67 -3.25
CA ALA A 51 -2.92 -9.21 -3.15
C ALA A 51 -2.07 -8.53 -4.24
N THR A 52 -0.85 -9.02 -4.47
CA THR A 52 0.03 -8.46 -5.51
C THR A 52 -0.62 -8.49 -6.88
N GLU A 53 -1.21 -9.63 -7.25
CA GLU A 53 -1.83 -9.82 -8.56
C GLU A 53 -3.08 -8.97 -8.72
N LYS A 54 -3.97 -9.00 -7.71
CA LYS A 54 -5.23 -8.26 -7.73
C LYS A 54 -5.02 -6.74 -7.80
N ILE A 55 -4.08 -6.22 -7.04
CA ILE A 55 -3.71 -4.80 -7.08
C ILE A 55 -3.09 -4.46 -8.44
N ALA A 56 -2.15 -5.27 -8.93
CA ALA A 56 -1.51 -5.03 -10.23
C ALA A 56 -2.54 -5.02 -11.37
N SER A 57 -3.40 -6.04 -11.47
CA SER A 57 -4.45 -6.12 -12.49
C SER A 57 -5.39 -4.92 -12.44
N SER A 58 -5.84 -4.55 -11.23
CA SER A 58 -6.72 -3.40 -11.03
C SER A 58 -6.11 -2.08 -11.54
N ILE A 59 -4.79 -1.92 -11.39
CA ILE A 59 -4.07 -0.75 -11.91
C ILE A 59 -3.93 -0.82 -13.42
N ILE A 60 -3.42 -1.95 -13.95
CA ILE A 60 -3.10 -2.12 -15.38
C ILE A 60 -4.35 -2.02 -16.26
N GLU A 61 -5.47 -2.56 -15.81
CA GLU A 61 -6.75 -2.54 -16.54
C GLU A 61 -7.49 -1.19 -16.42
N SER A 62 -7.00 -0.28 -15.58
CA SER A 62 -7.65 1.01 -15.37
C SER A 62 -7.30 2.01 -16.47
N ARG A 63 -8.23 2.90 -16.78
CA ARG A 63 -7.99 4.06 -17.67
C ARG A 63 -6.91 5.03 -17.17
N HIS A 64 -6.48 4.88 -15.92
CA HIS A 64 -5.48 5.75 -15.28
C HIS A 64 -4.05 5.20 -15.42
N TYR A 65 -3.87 3.98 -15.94
CA TYR A 65 -2.58 3.29 -15.95
C TYR A 65 -1.45 4.14 -16.51
N ASP A 66 -1.65 4.72 -17.72
CA ASP A 66 -0.61 5.50 -18.41
C ASP A 66 -0.23 6.82 -17.71
N GLN A 67 -1.03 7.23 -16.74
CA GLN A 67 -0.81 8.47 -16.00
C GLN A 67 -0.23 8.24 -14.59
N LEU A 68 -0.36 7.02 -14.08
CA LEU A 68 0.14 6.66 -12.76
C LEU A 68 1.67 6.47 -12.79
N SER A 69 2.34 6.92 -11.74
CA SER A 69 3.79 6.82 -11.61
C SER A 69 4.22 6.12 -10.33
N VAL A 70 3.42 6.24 -9.27
CA VAL A 70 3.78 5.74 -7.93
C VAL A 70 2.59 5.03 -7.29
N ILE A 71 2.89 3.89 -6.69
CA ILE A 71 1.97 3.12 -5.85
C ILE A 71 2.40 3.29 -4.39
N MET A 72 1.50 3.71 -3.53
CA MET A 72 1.68 3.73 -2.08
C MET A 72 0.82 2.68 -1.42
N LEU A 73 1.34 2.00 -0.40
CA LEU A 73 0.66 0.95 0.34
C LEU A 73 0.64 1.28 1.84
N ASP A 74 -0.51 1.16 2.52
CA ASP A 74 -0.60 1.24 3.98
C ASP A 74 -0.16 -0.11 4.58
N GLY A 75 1.15 -0.27 4.71
CA GLY A 75 1.76 -1.55 5.06
C GLY A 75 1.96 -2.49 3.88
N ILE A 76 2.62 -3.61 4.14
CA ILE A 76 2.89 -4.68 3.17
C ILE A 76 1.83 -5.78 3.19
N SER A 77 0.95 -5.77 4.20
CA SER A 77 -0.02 -6.82 4.49
C SER A 77 -1.44 -6.27 4.38
N PHE A 78 -2.28 -6.91 3.58
CA PHE A 78 -3.66 -6.55 3.33
C PHE A 78 -4.57 -7.74 3.68
N GLY A 79 -5.79 -7.48 4.14
CA GLY A 79 -6.74 -8.53 4.46
C GLY A 79 -6.20 -9.56 5.46
N GLY A 80 -5.51 -9.11 6.49
CA GLY A 80 -4.76 -9.94 7.42
C GLY A 80 -3.33 -10.15 6.95
N PHE A 81 -2.95 -11.34 6.54
CA PHE A 81 -1.59 -11.69 6.11
C PHE A 81 -1.44 -11.93 4.61
N ASN A 82 -2.29 -11.34 3.76
CA ASN A 82 -2.11 -11.38 2.31
C ASN A 82 -1.05 -10.35 1.91
N LEU A 83 0.18 -10.83 1.69
CA LEU A 83 1.36 -9.99 1.50
C LEU A 83 1.49 -9.49 0.07
N VAL A 84 1.88 -8.22 -0.09
CA VAL A 84 2.24 -7.64 -1.38
C VAL A 84 3.74 -7.80 -1.62
N ASP A 85 4.12 -8.51 -2.68
CA ASP A 85 5.49 -8.49 -3.20
C ASP A 85 5.74 -7.17 -3.91
N ILE A 86 6.30 -6.19 -3.20
CA ILE A 86 6.51 -4.84 -3.74
C ILE A 86 7.42 -4.79 -4.95
N LYS A 87 8.41 -5.70 -5.05
CA LYS A 87 9.27 -5.81 -6.24
C LYS A 87 8.53 -6.45 -7.40
N GLY A 88 7.71 -7.46 -7.12
CA GLY A 88 6.82 -8.06 -8.11
C GLY A 88 5.78 -7.08 -8.63
N LEU A 89 5.17 -6.30 -7.73
CA LEU A 89 4.20 -5.25 -8.08
C LEU A 89 4.85 -4.18 -8.97
N SER A 90 6.02 -3.64 -8.57
CA SER A 90 6.76 -2.67 -9.39
C SER A 90 7.08 -3.20 -10.79
N LYS A 91 7.55 -4.46 -10.87
CA LYS A 91 7.89 -5.08 -12.17
C LYS A 91 6.67 -5.24 -13.08
N LYS A 92 5.52 -5.64 -12.51
CA LYS A 92 4.28 -5.85 -13.26
C LYS A 92 3.70 -4.53 -13.76
N THR A 93 3.64 -3.54 -12.89
CA THR A 93 3.02 -2.23 -13.19
C THR A 93 3.97 -1.25 -13.85
N LYS A 94 5.28 -1.50 -13.83
CA LYS A 94 6.35 -0.56 -14.24
C LYS A 94 6.36 0.75 -13.44
N MET A 95 5.81 0.72 -12.22
CA MET A 95 5.70 1.88 -11.33
C MET A 95 6.58 1.72 -10.10
N SER A 96 6.99 2.85 -9.54
CA SER A 96 7.62 2.88 -8.22
C SER A 96 6.63 2.48 -7.13
N VAL A 97 7.10 1.74 -6.11
CA VAL A 97 6.27 1.36 -4.96
C VAL A 97 6.88 1.89 -3.69
N ILE A 98 6.07 2.53 -2.83
CA ILE A 98 6.43 3.00 -1.50
C ILE A 98 5.44 2.39 -0.50
N VAL A 99 5.94 1.66 0.48
CA VAL A 99 5.15 1.10 1.60
C VAL A 99 5.32 2.00 2.81
N ILE A 100 4.24 2.44 3.41
CA ILE A 100 4.24 3.31 4.58
C ILE A 100 3.93 2.51 5.83
N GLN A 101 4.66 2.78 6.91
CA GLN A 101 4.46 2.17 8.23
C GLN A 101 4.53 3.27 9.30
N ARG A 102 3.48 3.42 10.09
CA ARG A 102 3.43 4.41 11.19
C ARG A 102 4.44 4.13 12.30
N LYS A 103 4.81 2.86 12.46
CA LYS A 103 5.82 2.41 13.44
C LYS A 103 6.72 1.38 12.80
N LYS A 104 7.98 1.31 13.24
CA LYS A 104 8.87 0.22 12.80
C LYS A 104 8.28 -1.11 13.22
N PRO A 105 7.94 -2.00 12.26
CA PRO A 105 7.34 -3.28 12.61
C PRO A 105 8.34 -4.20 13.32
N ASP A 106 7.83 -4.94 14.31
CA ASP A 106 8.57 -6.05 14.90
C ASP A 106 8.51 -7.25 13.94
N MET A 107 9.54 -7.37 13.10
CA MET A 107 9.58 -8.39 12.05
C MET A 107 9.62 -9.81 12.64
N ALA A 108 10.17 -10.01 13.85
CA ALA A 108 10.20 -11.32 14.47
C ALA A 108 8.78 -11.75 14.89
N LYS A 109 8.02 -10.85 15.52
CA LYS A 109 6.61 -11.09 15.86
C LYS A 109 5.76 -11.27 14.61
N PHE A 110 5.97 -10.42 13.60
CA PHE A 110 5.24 -10.49 12.32
C PHE A 110 5.42 -11.84 11.62
N LEU A 111 6.66 -12.32 11.51
CA LEU A 111 6.96 -13.64 10.93
C LEU A 111 6.45 -14.78 11.82
N HIS A 112 6.55 -14.65 13.16
CA HIS A 112 6.04 -15.67 14.08
C HIS A 112 4.52 -15.86 13.92
N ALA A 113 3.76 -14.77 13.83
CA ALA A 113 2.31 -14.81 13.64
C ALA A 113 1.87 -15.57 12.37
N GLN A 114 2.71 -15.59 11.34
CA GLN A 114 2.42 -16.26 10.07
C GLN A 114 2.79 -17.75 10.05
N LYS A 115 3.48 -18.28 11.06
CA LYS A 115 3.94 -19.68 11.09
C LYS A 115 2.82 -20.71 10.93
N LYS A 116 1.60 -20.36 11.35
CA LYS A 116 0.41 -21.24 11.28
C LYS A 116 -0.32 -21.16 9.92
N LEU A 117 0.10 -20.27 9.04
CA LEU A 117 -0.52 -20.08 7.75
C LEU A 117 0.17 -20.96 6.69
N ASP A 118 -0.60 -21.40 5.70
CA ASP A 118 -0.06 -22.04 4.51
C ASP A 118 0.94 -21.11 3.81
N ASN A 119 1.87 -21.72 3.07
CA ASN A 119 2.88 -20.98 2.30
C ASN A 119 3.82 -20.09 3.14
N TYR A 120 4.06 -20.44 4.43
CA TYR A 120 4.94 -19.67 5.30
C TYR A 120 6.31 -19.36 4.70
N LYS A 121 6.92 -20.32 3.98
CA LYS A 121 8.22 -20.14 3.31
C LYS A 121 8.17 -19.05 2.24
N GLU A 122 7.09 -19.00 1.45
CA GLU A 122 6.88 -17.98 0.42
C GLU A 122 6.62 -16.61 1.03
N ARG A 123 5.80 -16.54 2.07
CA ARG A 123 5.53 -15.32 2.84
C ARG A 123 6.83 -14.75 3.38
N THR A 124 7.66 -15.58 3.98
CA THR A 124 8.98 -15.18 4.48
C THR A 124 9.89 -14.63 3.38
N LYS A 125 9.85 -15.23 2.17
CA LYS A 125 10.60 -14.72 1.01
C LYS A 125 10.11 -13.32 0.59
N ILE A 126 8.81 -13.11 0.52
CA ILE A 126 8.21 -11.80 0.18
C ILE A 126 8.66 -10.73 1.17
N VAL A 127 8.55 -11.01 2.47
CA VAL A 127 8.97 -10.10 3.54
C VAL A 127 10.47 -9.76 3.43
N LYS A 128 11.33 -10.75 3.26
CA LYS A 128 12.78 -10.52 3.09
C LYS A 128 13.08 -9.73 1.82
N LYS A 129 12.37 -10.02 0.73
CA LYS A 129 12.52 -9.37 -0.58
C LYS A 129 12.11 -7.88 -0.55
N ALA A 130 11.19 -7.49 0.34
CA ALA A 130 10.78 -6.10 0.51
C ALA A 130 11.93 -5.19 0.99
N GLY A 131 12.95 -5.75 1.61
CA GLY A 131 14.17 -5.04 1.98
C GLY A 131 14.08 -4.32 3.32
N LYS A 132 15.03 -3.41 3.54
CA LYS A 132 15.14 -2.69 4.81
C LYS A 132 14.11 -1.57 4.93
N PHE A 133 13.86 -1.18 6.17
CA PHE A 133 13.07 0.00 6.51
C PHE A 133 13.97 1.24 6.54
N TYR A 134 13.48 2.31 5.95
CA TYR A 134 14.04 3.65 6.05
C TYR A 134 13.15 4.47 6.98
N LYS A 135 13.74 5.37 7.76
CA LYS A 135 12.98 6.30 8.59
C LYS A 135 12.88 7.63 7.87
N TYR A 136 11.69 8.21 7.84
CA TYR A 136 11.45 9.56 7.37
C TYR A 136 10.45 10.24 8.30
N ASN A 137 10.88 11.30 8.97
CA ASN A 137 10.11 11.93 10.06
C ASN A 137 9.63 10.87 11.08
N ASP A 138 8.31 10.78 11.31
CA ASP A 138 7.70 9.86 12.26
C ASP A 138 7.17 8.57 11.61
N VAL A 139 7.49 8.35 10.33
CA VAL A 139 7.10 7.13 9.61
C VAL A 139 8.31 6.31 9.19
N TYR A 140 8.06 5.05 8.91
CA TYR A 140 9.02 4.16 8.26
C TYR A 140 8.50 3.80 6.88
N TYR A 141 9.41 3.63 5.91
CA TYR A 141 9.01 3.19 4.59
C TYR A 141 9.92 2.10 4.03
N GLN A 142 9.37 1.30 3.14
CA GLN A 142 10.10 0.43 2.23
C GLN A 142 9.81 0.85 0.80
N LYS A 143 10.65 0.48 -0.16
CA LYS A 143 10.52 0.97 -1.52
C LYS A 143 10.99 -0.02 -2.57
N SER A 144 10.48 0.15 -3.78
CA SER A 144 10.93 -0.57 -4.97
C SER A 144 10.93 0.36 -6.19
N MET A 145 11.95 0.25 -7.04
CA MET A 145 12.13 1.03 -8.28
C MET A 145 12.12 2.56 -8.08
N ILE A 146 12.69 3.04 -6.97
CA ILE A 146 12.82 4.47 -6.70
C ILE A 146 14.05 4.70 -5.81
N SER A 147 14.72 5.85 -5.93
CA SER A 147 15.79 6.29 -5.03
C SER A 147 15.25 6.67 -3.65
N ASN A 148 16.11 6.82 -2.63
CA ASN A 148 15.65 7.34 -1.34
C ASN A 148 15.24 8.80 -1.48
N GLU A 149 16.05 9.59 -2.17
CA GLU A 149 15.81 11.02 -2.41
C GLU A 149 14.46 11.27 -3.08
N ASP A 150 14.13 10.51 -4.13
CA ASP A 150 12.85 10.67 -4.82
C ASP A 150 11.67 10.16 -3.97
N ALA A 151 11.85 9.08 -3.21
CA ALA A 151 10.83 8.61 -2.28
C ALA A 151 10.53 9.66 -1.21
N GLU A 152 11.55 10.25 -0.61
CA GLU A 152 11.41 11.30 0.41
C GLU A 152 10.79 12.58 -0.17
N ARG A 153 11.16 13.00 -1.38
CA ARG A 153 10.49 14.12 -2.08
C ARG A 153 9.00 13.86 -2.31
N ILE A 154 8.62 12.62 -2.63
CA ILE A 154 7.22 12.25 -2.78
C ILE A 154 6.51 12.27 -1.43
N LEU A 155 7.17 11.84 -0.36
CA LEU A 155 6.62 11.95 1.00
C LEU A 155 6.43 13.41 1.40
N ASP A 156 7.41 14.29 1.15
CA ASP A 156 7.28 15.74 1.38
C ASP A 156 6.09 16.33 0.62
N LEU A 157 5.95 15.98 -0.65
CA LEU A 157 4.87 16.46 -1.49
C LEU A 157 3.48 16.03 -0.97
N THR A 158 3.38 14.85 -0.39
CA THR A 158 2.09 14.20 -0.09
C THR A 158 1.69 14.23 1.39
N CYS A 159 2.63 14.47 2.31
CA CYS A 159 2.36 14.60 3.76
C CYS A 159 1.97 16.03 4.12
N ILE A 160 0.70 16.42 3.91
CA ILE A 160 0.23 17.80 4.12
C ILE A 160 -0.40 17.98 5.50
N ARG A 161 -1.29 17.09 5.91
CA ARG A 161 -2.07 17.22 7.14
C ARG A 161 -1.49 16.44 8.30
N SER A 162 -0.68 15.45 7.99
CA SER A 162 -0.05 14.56 8.96
C SER A 162 1.21 13.97 8.35
N ASN A 163 1.95 13.16 9.11
CA ASN A 163 3.09 12.41 8.61
C ASN A 163 2.69 11.22 7.71
N ILE A 164 1.39 11.05 7.44
CA ILE A 164 0.87 10.03 6.51
C ILE A 164 0.54 10.70 5.18
N PRO A 165 1.03 10.19 4.04
CA PRO A 165 0.71 10.72 2.72
C PRO A 165 -0.81 10.76 2.45
N GLU A 166 -1.30 11.85 1.86
CA GLU A 166 -2.73 12.03 1.57
C GLU A 166 -3.35 10.87 0.76
N PRO A 167 -2.67 10.27 -0.26
CA PRO A 167 -3.23 9.11 -0.94
C PRO A 167 -3.54 7.93 0.00
N ILE A 168 -2.67 7.65 0.99
CA ILE A 168 -2.88 6.61 2.00
C ILE A 168 -3.96 7.04 3.00
N ARG A 169 -3.89 8.29 3.49
CA ARG A 169 -4.84 8.80 4.46
C ARG A 169 -6.28 8.74 3.95
N VAL A 170 -6.50 9.16 2.71
CA VAL A 170 -7.83 9.13 2.09
C VAL A 170 -8.26 7.71 1.73
N ALA A 171 -7.36 6.84 1.28
CA ALA A 171 -7.66 5.42 1.09
C ALA A 171 -8.16 4.79 2.39
N HIS A 172 -7.49 5.06 3.52
CA HIS A 172 -7.90 4.61 4.84
C HIS A 172 -9.28 5.15 5.25
N LEU A 173 -9.55 6.43 5.02
CA LEU A 173 -10.86 7.04 5.32
C LEU A 173 -11.98 6.35 4.54
N ILE A 174 -11.79 6.14 3.24
CA ILE A 174 -12.79 5.49 2.38
C ILE A 174 -12.97 4.03 2.77
N ALA A 175 -11.88 3.27 2.93
CA ALA A 175 -11.92 1.87 3.34
C ALA A 175 -12.63 1.68 4.69
N SER A 176 -12.35 2.56 5.66
CA SER A 176 -13.02 2.56 6.96
C SER A 176 -14.49 2.93 6.84
N GLY A 177 -14.85 3.95 6.05
CA GLY A 177 -16.22 4.40 5.84
C GLY A 177 -17.11 3.36 5.16
N LEU A 178 -16.56 2.60 4.18
CA LEU A 178 -17.25 1.49 3.54
C LEU A 178 -17.56 0.32 4.49
N SER A 179 -16.86 0.26 5.61
CA SER A 179 -17.05 -0.77 6.64
C SER A 179 -17.84 -0.28 7.86
N GLY A 180 -18.45 0.90 7.77
CA GLY A 180 -19.19 1.59 8.82
C GLY A 180 -18.73 3.02 8.99
N GLU A 181 -18.16 3.39 10.13
CA GLU A 181 -17.70 4.75 10.42
C GLU A 181 -16.17 4.83 10.41
N SER A 182 -15.63 5.84 9.73
CA SER A 182 -14.21 6.20 9.85
C SER A 182 -14.00 7.00 11.15
N ARG A 183 -13.21 6.47 12.08
CA ARG A 183 -12.91 7.11 13.38
C ARG A 183 -11.69 8.04 13.35
N GLY A 184 -11.30 8.52 12.18
CA GLY A 184 -10.36 9.63 12.01
C GLY A 184 -8.94 9.46 12.56
N ARG A 185 -8.45 8.23 12.70
CA ARG A 185 -7.05 7.96 13.07
C ARG A 185 -6.19 7.68 11.82
N ALA A 186 -6.36 8.51 10.80
CA ALA A 186 -5.47 8.50 9.66
C ALA A 186 -4.33 9.49 9.86
#